data_bfad7c17f04cc207744e0e3235dd6919
#
_entry.id   bfad7c17f04cc207744e0e3235dd6919
#
_cell.length_a   1.000
_cell.length_b   1.000
_cell.length_c   1.000
_cell.angle_alpha   90.00
_cell.angle_beta   90.00
_cell.angle_gamma   90.00
#
_symmetry.space_group_name_H-M   'P 1'
#
loop_
_entity.id
_entity.type
_entity.pdbx_description
1 polymer ?
#
loop_
_entity_poly.entity_id
_entity_poly.type
_entity_poly.pdbx_seq_one_letter_code
_entity_poly.pdbx_strand_id
1 'polypeptide(L)'
;MDSYTLMVIPDRSGKVRRFQVSGRRIRRAAWAAGIALLCVGVLAVDWVRVRRDTHELDSLRAETAAQQTQLEGLEGAVLTLEQRLGRVSELERKVRVIADLPAPAERTVAPPAGLGGDEVEAPLPQLSPEEAGLPESAPPEVRPEPPAPISSLSGPARASRVAGLQARALHLARLAESRQESLGGLVDGLRGKSRRLASTPSIWPTEGWVTSGYGQRTSPFTGRRQFHSGIDVASRSGMPVVAPARGRVVFAGKKGPLGRTVILDHGYGVRTTYGHNGKLHVKRGQEVERGEKIAAVGNSGRSTGPHLHYAVQVDGRRVNPMNYILDE
;
A
#
# COMPACT_ATOMS: atom_id res chain seq x y z
N MET A 1 104.75 3.33 -5.18
CA MET A 1 103.68 4.32 -5.04
C MET A 1 103.16 4.62 -6.42
N ASP A 2 102.02 4.06 -6.82
CA ASP A 2 101.48 4.15 -8.18
C ASP A 2 100.81 5.52 -8.40
N SER A 3 101.47 6.30 -9.26
CA SER A 3 100.94 7.60 -9.70
C SER A 3 100.52 7.49 -11.17
N TYR A 4 99.32 7.83 -11.47
CA TYR A 4 98.81 7.86 -12.85
C TYR A 4 98.93 9.30 -13.39
N THR A 5 99.41 9.43 -14.63
CA THR A 5 99.50 10.74 -15.29
C THR A 5 98.44 10.85 -16.34
N LEU A 6 97.41 11.67 -16.16
CA LEU A 6 96.38 11.97 -17.10
C LEU A 6 96.87 13.10 -18.02
N MET A 7 97.01 12.83 -19.34
CA MET A 7 97.29 13.83 -20.35
C MET A 7 95.98 14.26 -21.10
N VAL A 8 95.62 15.53 -20.94
CA VAL A 8 94.57 16.11 -21.73
C VAL A 8 95.18 16.79 -22.92
N ILE A 9 95.01 16.22 -24.11
CA ILE A 9 95.52 16.77 -25.41
C ILE A 9 94.31 17.44 -26.11
N PRO A 10 94.25 18.76 -26.17
CA PRO A 10 93.20 19.45 -26.90
C PRO A 10 93.45 19.33 -28.41
N ASP A 11 92.36 19.17 -29.19
CA ASP A 11 92.31 18.80 -30.63
C ASP A 11 92.81 19.93 -31.58
N ARG A 12 92.96 21.15 -31.11
CA ARG A 12 93.53 22.26 -31.89
C ARG A 12 94.32 23.21 -31.02
N SER A 13 95.69 23.24 -31.19
CA SER A 13 96.65 24.30 -30.76
C SER A 13 96.66 24.67 -29.25
N GLY A 14 96.24 23.85 -28.37
CA GLY A 14 96.32 24.09 -26.90
C GLY A 14 97.54 23.41 -26.24
N LYS A 15 98.12 24.03 -25.15
CA LYS A 15 99.14 23.38 -24.38
C LYS A 15 98.66 22.14 -23.70
N VAL A 16 99.34 20.99 -23.86
CA VAL A 16 99.09 19.72 -23.18
C VAL A 16 99.15 19.95 -21.65
N ARG A 17 98.04 19.68 -20.95
CA ARG A 17 98.04 19.73 -19.46
C ARG A 17 98.26 18.33 -18.91
N ARG A 18 99.24 18.13 -18.10
CA ARG A 18 99.54 16.88 -17.39
C ARG A 18 99.04 16.99 -15.95
N PHE A 19 98.18 16.11 -15.51
CA PHE A 19 97.70 16.02 -14.13
C PHE A 19 98.22 14.71 -13.52
N GLN A 20 99.07 14.78 -12.47
CA GLN A 20 99.47 13.61 -11.70
C GLN A 20 98.46 13.33 -10.61
N VAL A 21 97.79 12.20 -10.68
CA VAL A 21 96.86 11.77 -9.64
C VAL A 21 97.34 10.51 -8.96
N SER A 22 97.54 10.58 -7.63
CA SER A 22 98.02 9.42 -6.87
C SER A 22 96.92 8.34 -6.83
N GLY A 23 97.26 7.08 -6.96
CA GLY A 23 96.34 5.94 -6.93
C GLY A 23 95.47 5.86 -5.66
N ARG A 24 95.96 6.46 -4.55
CA ARG A 24 95.13 6.57 -3.34
C ARG A 24 93.99 7.56 -3.47
N ARG A 25 94.09 8.60 -4.28
CA ARG A 25 93.00 9.59 -4.54
C ARG A 25 91.93 8.95 -5.49
N ILE A 26 92.37 8.19 -6.46
CA ILE A 26 91.45 7.50 -7.39
C ILE A 26 90.65 6.46 -6.62
N ARG A 27 91.26 5.63 -5.80
CA ARG A 27 90.55 4.65 -4.96
C ARG A 27 89.56 5.32 -3.99
N ARG A 28 89.94 6.43 -3.33
CA ARG A 28 89.05 7.19 -2.44
C ARG A 28 87.85 7.75 -3.23
N ALA A 29 88.09 8.29 -4.43
CA ALA A 29 87.02 8.82 -5.29
C ALA A 29 86.11 7.70 -5.76
N ALA A 30 86.62 6.51 -6.14
CA ALA A 30 85.81 5.36 -6.50
C ALA A 30 84.94 4.82 -5.34
N TRP A 31 85.54 4.77 -4.13
CA TRP A 31 84.78 4.42 -2.92
C TRP A 31 83.69 5.48 -2.60
N ALA A 32 84.02 6.76 -2.69
CA ALA A 32 82.99 7.81 -2.51
C ALA A 32 81.89 7.77 -3.51
N ALA A 33 82.16 7.48 -4.80
CA ALA A 33 81.20 7.30 -5.85
C ALA A 33 80.36 6.07 -5.63
N GLY A 34 80.95 4.97 -5.15
CA GLY A 34 80.18 3.75 -4.79
C GLY A 34 79.19 3.97 -3.64
N ILE A 35 79.67 4.69 -2.60
CA ILE A 35 78.79 5.05 -1.45
C ILE A 35 77.66 5.99 -1.90
N ALA A 36 78.00 6.98 -2.72
CA ALA A 36 77.00 7.91 -3.25
C ALA A 36 75.89 7.16 -4.11
N LEU A 37 76.32 6.20 -4.92
CA LEU A 37 75.39 5.36 -5.72
C LEU A 37 74.51 4.47 -4.84
N LEU A 38 75.10 3.93 -3.77
CA LEU A 38 74.37 3.11 -2.80
C LEU A 38 73.32 3.96 -2.06
N CYS A 39 73.67 5.18 -1.62
CA CYS A 39 72.74 6.12 -1.02
C CYS A 39 71.60 6.52 -1.96
N VAL A 40 71.89 6.80 -3.23
CA VAL A 40 70.85 7.09 -4.23
C VAL A 40 69.96 5.88 -4.45
N GLY A 41 70.50 4.66 -4.46
CA GLY A 41 69.69 3.44 -4.56
C GLY A 41 68.76 3.22 -3.37
N VAL A 42 69.25 3.47 -2.13
CA VAL A 42 68.41 3.39 -0.93
C VAL A 42 67.30 4.43 -0.96
N LEU A 43 67.61 5.69 -1.30
CA LEU A 43 66.62 6.76 -1.43
C LEU A 43 65.58 6.46 -2.54
N ALA A 44 65.98 5.90 -3.64
CA ALA A 44 65.07 5.49 -4.73
C ALA A 44 64.12 4.39 -4.27
N VAL A 45 64.62 3.37 -3.55
CA VAL A 45 63.77 2.31 -2.98
C VAL A 45 62.78 2.85 -1.97
N ASP A 46 63.27 3.74 -1.06
CA ASP A 46 62.43 4.37 -0.05
C ASP A 46 61.34 5.24 -0.69
N TRP A 47 61.69 6.04 -1.70
CA TRP A 47 60.76 6.85 -2.46
C TRP A 47 59.66 6.00 -3.17
N VAL A 48 60.04 4.86 -3.76
CA VAL A 48 59.10 3.96 -4.39
C VAL A 48 58.13 3.31 -3.36
N ARG A 49 58.66 2.95 -2.16
CA ARG A 49 57.84 2.44 -1.07
C ARG A 49 56.86 3.49 -0.59
N VAL A 50 57.29 4.66 -0.23
CA VAL A 50 56.44 5.76 0.22
C VAL A 50 55.35 6.08 -0.83
N ARG A 51 55.71 6.08 -2.11
CA ARG A 51 54.78 6.36 -3.17
C ARG A 51 53.72 5.24 -3.35
N ARG A 52 54.06 3.96 -3.13
CA ARG A 52 53.12 2.86 -3.09
C ARG A 52 52.17 3.01 -1.90
N ASP A 53 52.65 3.26 -0.74
CA ASP A 53 51.87 3.40 0.48
C ASP A 53 50.87 4.58 0.36
N THR A 54 51.29 5.71 -0.25
CA THR A 54 50.39 6.85 -0.50
C THR A 54 49.30 6.48 -1.50
N HIS A 55 49.58 5.75 -2.56
CA HIS A 55 48.56 5.30 -3.53
C HIS A 55 47.58 4.32 -2.88
N GLU A 56 48.03 3.42 -2.02
CA GLU A 56 47.16 2.49 -1.30
C GLU A 56 46.24 3.25 -0.31
N LEU A 57 46.79 4.22 0.43
CA LEU A 57 45.97 5.08 1.28
C LEU A 57 44.93 5.90 0.52
N ASP A 58 45.27 6.43 -0.65
CA ASP A 58 44.32 7.18 -1.47
C ASP A 58 43.23 6.30 -2.04
N SER A 59 43.55 5.07 -2.45
CA SER A 59 42.55 4.10 -2.91
C SER A 59 41.58 3.68 -1.79
N LEU A 60 42.11 3.41 -0.58
CA LEU A 60 41.29 3.08 0.59
C LEU A 60 40.42 4.26 1.04
N ARG A 61 40.92 5.50 0.95
CA ARG A 61 40.11 6.71 1.22
C ARG A 61 38.98 6.87 0.20
N ALA A 62 39.24 6.65 -1.09
CA ALA A 62 38.23 6.71 -2.13
C ALA A 62 37.14 5.63 -1.93
N GLU A 63 37.56 4.40 -1.58
CA GLU A 63 36.62 3.31 -1.29
C GLU A 63 35.75 3.63 -0.04
N THR A 64 36.37 4.12 1.04
CA THR A 64 35.61 4.52 2.23
C THR A 64 34.64 5.66 1.96
N ALA A 65 35.02 6.64 1.14
CA ALA A 65 34.14 7.73 0.72
C ALA A 65 32.95 7.21 -0.11
N ALA A 66 33.19 6.29 -1.03
CA ALA A 66 32.13 5.67 -1.83
C ALA A 66 31.13 4.89 -0.96
N GLN A 67 31.65 4.10 -0.01
CA GLN A 67 30.81 3.37 0.96
C GLN A 67 29.97 4.31 1.84
N GLN A 68 30.55 5.47 2.24
CA GLN A 68 29.81 6.48 3.00
C GLN A 68 28.63 7.05 2.22
N THR A 69 28.86 7.43 0.97
CA THR A 69 27.80 7.93 0.09
C THR A 69 26.67 6.90 -0.11
N GLN A 70 27.04 5.62 -0.22
CA GLN A 70 26.04 4.55 -0.31
C GLN A 70 25.22 4.41 0.99
N LEU A 71 25.84 4.48 2.15
CA LEU A 71 25.14 4.42 3.44
C LEU A 71 24.19 5.61 3.62
N GLU A 72 24.62 6.83 3.29
CA GLU A 72 23.76 8.03 3.32
C GLU A 72 22.58 7.91 2.36
N GLY A 73 22.79 7.36 1.16
CA GLY A 73 21.74 7.06 0.21
C GLY A 73 20.72 6.04 0.75
N LEU A 74 21.20 4.99 1.42
CA LEU A 74 20.33 4.00 2.06
C LEU A 74 19.51 4.59 3.21
N GLU A 75 20.12 5.43 4.06
CA GLU A 75 19.39 6.14 5.12
C GLU A 75 18.27 7.01 4.56
N GLY A 76 18.54 7.77 3.51
CA GLY A 76 17.54 8.59 2.83
C GLY A 76 16.39 7.75 2.22
N ALA A 77 16.73 6.59 1.64
CA ALA A 77 15.73 5.67 1.09
C ALA A 77 14.83 5.08 2.19
N VAL A 78 15.41 4.69 3.34
CA VAL A 78 14.68 4.18 4.51
C VAL A 78 13.71 5.22 5.04
N LEU A 79 14.14 6.46 5.25
CA LEU A 79 13.28 7.56 5.71
C LEU A 79 12.13 7.85 4.72
N THR A 80 12.43 7.84 3.42
CA THR A 80 11.40 8.02 2.39
C THR A 80 10.36 6.91 2.43
N LEU A 81 10.79 5.67 2.64
CA LEU A 81 9.90 4.52 2.74
C LEU A 81 9.01 4.60 3.98
N GLU A 82 9.56 4.99 5.14
CA GLU A 82 8.79 5.23 6.37
C GLU A 82 7.67 6.26 6.13
N GLN A 83 7.98 7.39 5.50
CA GLN A 83 7.01 8.42 5.18
C GLN A 83 5.92 7.94 4.20
N ARG A 84 6.30 7.13 3.20
CA ARG A 84 5.34 6.56 2.25
C ARG A 84 4.40 5.58 2.93
N LEU A 85 4.92 4.69 3.77
CA LEU A 85 4.09 3.75 4.55
C LEU A 85 3.15 4.46 5.52
N GLY A 86 3.61 5.55 6.16
CA GLY A 86 2.75 6.40 7.00
C GLY A 86 1.58 7.00 6.22
N ARG A 87 1.82 7.52 5.01
CA ARG A 87 0.75 8.04 4.14
C ARG A 87 -0.24 6.95 3.71
N VAL A 88 0.24 5.76 3.37
CA VAL A 88 -0.64 4.63 3.01
C VAL A 88 -1.55 4.26 4.18
N SER A 89 -1.03 4.22 5.41
CA SER A 89 -1.84 3.91 6.60
C SER A 89 -2.91 4.97 6.89
N GLU A 90 -2.60 6.23 6.65
CA GLU A 90 -3.58 7.31 6.78
C GLU A 90 -4.70 7.21 5.74
N LEU A 91 -4.34 6.93 4.48
CA LEU A 91 -5.32 6.72 3.41
C LEU A 91 -6.21 5.50 3.69
N GLU A 92 -5.62 4.38 4.13
CA GLU A 92 -6.35 3.18 4.50
C GLU A 92 -7.38 3.49 5.60
N ARG A 93 -6.97 4.20 6.66
CA ARG A 93 -7.87 4.60 7.74
C ARG A 93 -9.04 5.46 7.22
N LYS A 94 -8.75 6.46 6.37
CA LYS A 94 -9.79 7.31 5.75
C LYS A 94 -10.79 6.48 4.94
N VAL A 95 -10.29 5.56 4.11
CA VAL A 95 -11.17 4.68 3.29
C VAL A 95 -12.03 3.78 4.18
N ARG A 96 -11.48 3.21 5.27
CA ARG A 96 -12.27 2.39 6.21
C ARG A 96 -13.38 3.18 6.87
N VAL A 97 -13.10 4.41 7.30
CA VAL A 97 -14.12 5.29 7.90
C VAL A 97 -15.21 5.62 6.89
N ILE A 98 -14.86 6.04 5.66
CA ILE A 98 -15.84 6.35 4.60
C ILE A 98 -16.67 5.12 4.23
N ALA A 99 -16.04 3.96 4.18
CA ALA A 99 -16.69 2.70 3.82
C ALA A 99 -17.40 2.03 5.00
N ASP A 100 -17.39 2.60 6.20
CA ASP A 100 -17.96 2.01 7.42
C ASP A 100 -17.52 0.55 7.61
N LEU A 101 -16.20 0.33 7.55
CA LEU A 101 -15.56 -0.96 7.75
C LEU A 101 -14.85 -1.00 9.09
N PRO A 102 -14.81 -2.18 9.77
CA PRO A 102 -14.12 -2.30 11.06
C PRO A 102 -12.63 -1.97 10.93
N ALA A 103 -12.04 -1.47 12.02
CA ALA A 103 -10.60 -1.27 12.12
C ALA A 103 -9.85 -2.59 11.86
N PRO A 104 -8.65 -2.54 11.25
CA PRO A 104 -7.83 -3.74 11.13
C PRO A 104 -7.53 -4.28 12.53
N ALA A 105 -7.48 -5.61 12.67
CA ALA A 105 -6.97 -6.21 13.90
C ALA A 105 -5.50 -5.79 14.05
N GLU A 106 -5.23 -4.87 14.97
CA GLU A 106 -3.86 -4.42 15.25
C GLU A 106 -3.04 -5.58 15.79
N ARG A 107 -2.24 -6.21 14.92
CA ARG A 107 -1.04 -6.89 15.38
C ARG A 107 -0.03 -5.80 15.71
N THR A 108 0.07 -5.43 16.96
CA THR A 108 1.13 -4.56 17.48
C THR A 108 2.46 -5.22 17.12
N VAL A 109 3.10 -4.74 16.05
CA VAL A 109 4.50 -5.06 15.76
C VAL A 109 5.29 -4.26 16.78
N ALA A 110 5.72 -4.93 17.85
CA ALA A 110 6.53 -4.32 18.88
C ALA A 110 7.75 -3.63 18.23
N PRO A 111 8.09 -2.40 18.62
CA PRO A 111 9.30 -1.74 18.13
C PRO A 111 10.52 -2.60 18.53
N PRO A 112 11.61 -2.59 17.71
CA PRO A 112 12.80 -3.35 18.03
C PRO A 112 13.34 -2.87 19.38
N ALA A 113 13.46 -3.78 20.32
CA ALA A 113 14.05 -3.52 21.62
C ALA A 113 15.53 -3.14 21.41
N GLY A 114 15.89 -1.90 21.77
CA GLY A 114 17.28 -1.50 21.87
C GLY A 114 17.68 -0.20 21.18
N LEU A 115 17.15 0.92 21.62
CA LEU A 115 17.86 2.21 21.66
C LEU A 115 17.30 2.96 22.87
N GLY A 116 18.14 3.12 23.88
CA GLY A 116 17.81 3.58 25.20
C GLY A 116 17.09 4.93 25.27
N GLY A 117 16.17 4.99 26.19
CA GLY A 117 15.45 6.15 26.62
C GLY A 117 14.31 5.67 27.50
N ASP A 118 14.55 5.56 28.82
CA ASP A 118 13.52 5.31 29.82
C ASP A 118 12.55 6.51 29.85
N GLU A 119 11.44 6.36 29.15
CA GLU A 119 10.21 7.09 29.52
C GLU A 119 9.03 6.12 29.37
N VAL A 120 8.58 5.65 30.52
CA VAL A 120 7.32 4.90 30.65
C VAL A 120 6.19 5.91 30.49
N GLU A 121 5.63 6.01 29.31
CA GLU A 121 4.42 6.79 29.07
C GLU A 121 3.23 6.03 29.63
N ALA A 122 2.65 6.57 30.69
CA ALA A 122 1.42 6.08 31.31
C ALA A 122 0.25 6.15 30.31
N PRO A 123 -0.74 5.25 30.34
CA PRO A 123 -1.87 5.26 29.43
C PRO A 123 -2.66 6.56 29.58
N LEU A 124 -2.89 7.26 28.46
CA LEU A 124 -3.66 8.48 28.37
C LEU A 124 -5.11 8.22 28.84
N PRO A 125 -5.68 9.08 29.68
CA PRO A 125 -7.09 9.01 30.07
C PRO A 125 -7.98 9.24 28.84
N GLN A 126 -9.04 8.43 28.70
CA GLN A 126 -10.06 8.61 27.67
C GLN A 126 -10.84 9.90 27.96
N LEU A 127 -10.60 10.94 27.16
CA LEU A 127 -11.37 12.18 27.19
C LEU A 127 -12.72 11.97 26.50
N SER A 128 -13.79 12.38 27.16
CA SER A 128 -15.15 12.44 26.62
C SER A 128 -15.23 13.49 25.49
N PRO A 129 -16.15 13.37 24.52
CA PRO A 129 -16.20 14.20 23.31
C PRO A 129 -16.47 15.70 23.52
N GLU A 130 -16.76 16.13 24.72
CA GLU A 130 -17.20 17.52 25.02
C GLU A 130 -16.05 18.49 25.36
N GLU A 131 -14.81 18.02 25.56
CA GLU A 131 -13.66 18.87 25.93
C GLU A 131 -12.65 19.16 24.84
N ALA A 132 -12.92 18.79 23.58
CA ALA A 132 -12.04 19.08 22.46
C ALA A 132 -12.19 20.52 21.95
N GLY A 133 -11.84 21.50 22.79
CA GLY A 133 -11.50 22.83 22.33
C GLY A 133 -10.22 22.78 21.51
N LEU A 134 -10.29 23.18 20.23
CA LEU A 134 -9.17 23.25 19.31
C LEU A 134 -8.07 24.16 19.88
N PRO A 135 -6.83 23.69 20.10
CA PRO A 135 -5.71 24.60 20.34
C PRO A 135 -5.25 25.18 19.00
N GLU A 136 -5.40 26.50 18.90
CA GLU A 136 -4.93 27.33 17.79
C GLU A 136 -3.42 27.64 17.92
N SER A 137 -2.58 26.62 17.95
CA SER A 137 -1.15 26.74 17.66
C SER A 137 -0.54 25.36 17.48
N ALA A 138 -0.03 25.10 16.27
CA ALA A 138 0.80 23.94 16.02
C ALA A 138 2.03 23.97 16.94
N PRO A 139 2.41 22.85 17.58
CA PRO A 139 3.66 22.78 18.32
C PRO A 139 4.84 23.08 17.38
N PRO A 140 5.92 23.71 17.84
CA PRO A 140 7.10 24.00 17.04
C PRO A 140 7.63 22.68 16.46
N GLU A 141 7.76 22.66 15.14
CA GLU A 141 8.33 21.55 14.38
C GLU A 141 9.78 21.34 14.86
N VAL A 142 9.98 20.45 15.80
CA VAL A 142 11.33 20.00 16.19
C VAL A 142 11.91 19.25 15.01
N ARG A 143 12.65 19.97 14.16
CA ARG A 143 13.44 19.33 13.12
C ARG A 143 14.51 18.51 13.81
N PRO A 144 14.55 17.19 13.65
CA PRO A 144 15.65 16.40 14.17
C PRO A 144 16.95 16.92 13.53
N GLU A 145 17.95 17.24 14.36
CA GLU A 145 19.27 17.59 13.85
C GLU A 145 19.75 16.48 12.91
N PRO A 146 20.32 16.84 11.74
CA PRO A 146 20.87 15.83 10.86
C PRO A 146 21.96 15.05 11.61
N PRO A 147 21.94 13.71 11.55
CA PRO A 147 22.95 12.90 12.23
C PRO A 147 24.36 13.27 11.76
N ALA A 148 25.34 13.28 12.69
CA ALA A 148 26.73 13.59 12.37
C ALA A 148 27.24 12.80 11.16
N PRO A 149 28.06 13.41 10.28
CA PRO A 149 28.54 12.73 9.08
C PRO A 149 29.33 11.46 9.44
N ILE A 150 29.09 10.38 8.71
CA ILE A 150 29.67 9.04 8.96
C ILE A 150 31.22 9.07 8.94
N SER A 151 31.80 10.04 8.23
CA SER A 151 33.25 10.25 8.16
C SER A 151 33.92 10.52 9.51
N SER A 152 33.17 11.00 10.50
CA SER A 152 33.69 11.31 11.86
C SER A 152 33.55 10.13 12.83
N LEU A 153 32.93 9.00 12.44
CA LEU A 153 32.67 7.88 13.33
C LEU A 153 33.86 6.89 13.37
N SER A 154 34.21 6.43 14.58
CA SER A 154 35.11 5.30 14.79
C SER A 154 34.55 3.99 14.26
N GLY A 155 35.38 2.99 14.00
CA GLY A 155 34.97 1.68 13.51
C GLY A 155 33.78 1.05 14.27
N PRO A 156 33.79 1.03 15.62
CA PRO A 156 32.65 0.52 16.41
C PRO A 156 31.35 1.30 16.21
N ALA A 157 31.43 2.63 16.13
CA ALA A 157 30.28 3.50 15.93
C ALA A 157 29.67 3.30 14.51
N ARG A 158 30.51 3.05 13.52
CA ARG A 158 30.06 2.73 12.14
C ARG A 158 29.34 1.38 12.09
N ALA A 159 29.88 0.35 12.76
CA ALA A 159 29.22 -0.95 12.84
C ALA A 159 27.85 -0.87 13.51
N SER A 160 27.74 -0.11 14.60
CA SER A 160 26.48 0.15 15.30
C SER A 160 25.45 0.83 14.40
N ARG A 161 25.88 1.81 13.59
CA ARG A 161 24.98 2.51 12.65
C ARG A 161 24.46 1.60 11.53
N VAL A 162 25.33 0.76 10.98
CA VAL A 162 24.92 -0.25 9.98
C VAL A 162 23.91 -1.24 10.56
N ALA A 163 24.17 -1.73 11.78
CA ALA A 163 23.23 -2.61 12.49
C ALA A 163 21.88 -1.93 12.74
N GLY A 164 21.89 -0.63 13.11
CA GLY A 164 20.67 0.16 13.26
C GLY A 164 19.87 0.29 11.95
N LEU A 165 20.55 0.53 10.83
CA LEU A 165 19.89 0.58 9.51
C LEU A 165 19.30 -0.77 9.11
N GLN A 166 20.01 -1.86 9.37
CA GLN A 166 19.48 -3.21 9.11
C GLN A 166 18.24 -3.51 9.95
N ALA A 167 18.26 -3.15 11.24
CA ALA A 167 17.12 -3.32 12.13
C ALA A 167 15.90 -2.51 11.65
N ARG A 168 16.09 -1.26 11.21
CA ARG A 168 15.03 -0.42 10.62
C ARG A 168 14.50 -1.01 9.32
N ALA A 169 15.36 -1.48 8.43
CA ALA A 169 14.94 -2.11 7.19
C ALA A 169 14.09 -3.37 7.44
N LEU A 170 14.48 -4.23 8.39
CA LEU A 170 13.70 -5.39 8.80
C LEU A 170 12.36 -5.01 9.44
N HIS A 171 12.34 -3.95 10.26
CA HIS A 171 11.09 -3.44 10.82
C HIS A 171 10.14 -2.95 9.71
N LEU A 172 10.66 -2.18 8.75
CA LEU A 172 9.87 -1.69 7.62
C LEU A 172 9.34 -2.82 6.73
N ALA A 173 10.13 -3.88 6.52
CA ALA A 173 9.68 -5.05 5.78
C ALA A 173 8.47 -5.71 6.47
N ARG A 174 8.55 -5.94 7.78
CA ARG A 174 7.42 -6.48 8.57
C ARG A 174 6.20 -5.56 8.56
N LEU A 175 6.43 -4.25 8.65
CA LEU A 175 5.35 -3.27 8.57
C LEU A 175 4.68 -3.30 7.19
N ALA A 176 5.45 -3.42 6.11
CA ALA A 176 4.93 -3.52 4.75
C ALA A 176 4.09 -4.79 4.56
N GLU A 177 4.54 -5.94 5.08
CA GLU A 177 3.77 -7.20 5.07
C GLU A 177 2.44 -7.05 5.81
N SER A 178 2.47 -6.52 7.03
CA SER A 178 1.25 -6.24 7.82
C SER A 178 0.30 -5.30 7.08
N ARG A 179 0.81 -4.28 6.39
CA ARG A 179 -0.02 -3.37 5.57
C ARG A 179 -0.60 -4.05 4.34
N GLN A 180 0.15 -4.94 3.71
CA GLN A 180 -0.37 -5.72 2.59
C GLN A 180 -1.56 -6.60 3.02
N GLU A 181 -1.46 -7.29 4.16
CA GLU A 181 -2.58 -8.06 4.71
C GLU A 181 -3.79 -7.18 5.02
N SER A 182 -3.57 -6.03 5.66
CA SER A 182 -4.62 -5.07 6.00
C SER A 182 -5.34 -4.52 4.76
N LEU A 183 -4.60 -4.16 3.72
CA LEU A 183 -5.16 -3.70 2.44
C LEU A 183 -5.93 -4.82 1.73
N GLY A 184 -5.46 -6.06 1.80
CA GLY A 184 -6.19 -7.23 1.31
C GLY A 184 -7.56 -7.35 1.97
N GLY A 185 -7.60 -7.29 3.29
CA GLY A 185 -8.85 -7.30 4.07
C GLY A 185 -9.78 -6.12 3.75
N LEU A 186 -9.22 -4.92 3.49
CA LEU A 186 -9.99 -3.75 3.05
C LEU A 186 -10.66 -3.99 1.69
N VAL A 187 -9.91 -4.50 0.72
CA VAL A 187 -10.44 -4.82 -0.62
C VAL A 187 -11.56 -5.86 -0.54
N ASP A 188 -11.39 -6.90 0.28
CA ASP A 188 -12.43 -7.93 0.44
C ASP A 188 -13.67 -7.39 1.16
N GLY A 189 -13.49 -6.52 2.14
CA GLY A 189 -14.59 -5.81 2.82
C GLY A 189 -15.38 -4.92 1.84
N LEU A 190 -14.68 -4.13 1.02
CA LEU A 190 -15.30 -3.28 0.01
C LEU A 190 -16.03 -4.09 -1.06
N ARG A 191 -15.45 -5.19 -1.53
CA ARG A 191 -16.10 -6.13 -2.46
C ARG A 191 -17.34 -6.77 -1.85
N GLY A 192 -17.27 -7.14 -0.56
CA GLY A 192 -18.39 -7.67 0.19
C GLY A 192 -19.54 -6.66 0.28
N LYS A 193 -19.24 -5.42 0.64
CA LYS A 193 -20.23 -4.33 0.71
C LYS A 193 -20.84 -4.01 -0.66
N SER A 194 -20.01 -3.92 -1.69
CA SER A 194 -20.47 -3.72 -3.08
C SER A 194 -21.42 -4.83 -3.55
N ARG A 195 -21.06 -6.10 -3.30
CA ARG A 195 -21.93 -7.24 -3.63
C ARG A 195 -23.27 -7.19 -2.88
N ARG A 196 -23.24 -6.82 -1.60
CA ARG A 196 -24.46 -6.69 -0.80
C ARG A 196 -25.36 -5.57 -1.31
N LEU A 197 -24.79 -4.41 -1.67
CA LEU A 197 -25.54 -3.31 -2.29
C LEU A 197 -26.14 -3.71 -3.65
N ALA A 198 -25.37 -4.38 -4.49
CA ALA A 198 -25.87 -4.89 -5.78
C ALA A 198 -27.00 -5.92 -5.63
N SER A 199 -27.08 -6.60 -4.48
CA SER A 199 -28.11 -7.58 -4.14
C SER A 199 -29.31 -6.96 -3.43
N THR A 200 -29.27 -5.67 -3.08
CA THR A 200 -30.38 -4.97 -2.42
C THR A 200 -31.35 -4.45 -3.46
N PRO A 201 -32.66 -4.82 -3.38
CA PRO A 201 -33.67 -4.44 -4.36
C PRO A 201 -34.03 -2.96 -4.21
N SER A 202 -33.36 -2.08 -4.96
CA SER A 202 -33.41 -0.63 -4.76
C SER A 202 -34.10 0.17 -5.85
N ILE A 203 -34.57 -0.44 -6.95
CA ILE A 203 -35.36 0.25 -7.98
C ILE A 203 -36.79 -0.27 -8.03
N TRP A 204 -37.69 0.55 -8.57
CA TRP A 204 -39.05 0.15 -8.83
C TRP A 204 -39.10 -1.04 -9.79
N PRO A 205 -39.86 -2.11 -9.47
CA PRO A 205 -39.97 -3.30 -10.35
C PRO A 205 -40.80 -3.06 -11.59
N THR A 206 -41.65 -2.04 -11.64
CA THR A 206 -42.45 -1.61 -12.78
C THR A 206 -42.87 -0.15 -12.62
N GLU A 207 -43.16 0.52 -13.71
CA GLU A 207 -43.80 1.83 -13.71
C GLU A 207 -45.29 1.71 -13.31
N GLY A 208 -45.75 2.66 -12.50
CA GLY A 208 -47.11 2.70 -12.01
C GLY A 208 -47.28 3.43 -10.69
N TRP A 209 -48.43 3.24 -10.03
CA TRP A 209 -48.69 3.84 -8.72
C TRP A 209 -49.13 2.79 -7.71
N VAL A 210 -48.75 2.95 -6.46
CA VAL A 210 -49.08 2.01 -5.38
C VAL A 210 -50.56 2.16 -5.05
N THR A 211 -51.32 1.11 -5.29
CA THR A 211 -52.75 1.04 -4.96
C THR A 211 -53.05 0.36 -3.64
N SER A 212 -52.08 -0.43 -3.14
CA SER A 212 -52.19 -1.06 -1.83
C SER A 212 -50.82 -1.27 -1.20
N GLY A 213 -50.64 -0.78 0.02
CA GLY A 213 -49.44 -0.89 0.79
C GLY A 213 -49.28 -2.25 1.49
N TYR A 214 -48.09 -2.43 2.11
CA TYR A 214 -47.77 -3.54 3.00
C TYR A 214 -48.48 -3.37 4.35
N GLY A 215 -49.00 -4.46 4.92
CA GLY A 215 -49.56 -4.46 6.27
C GLY A 215 -51.02 -4.87 6.33
N GLN A 216 -51.73 -4.52 7.41
CA GLN A 216 -53.13 -4.86 7.63
C GLN A 216 -54.02 -4.04 6.71
N ARG A 217 -54.89 -4.73 5.92
CA ARG A 217 -55.90 -4.09 5.05
C ARG A 217 -57.18 -4.86 5.04
N THR A 218 -58.26 -4.26 4.58
CA THR A 218 -59.49 -4.96 4.25
C THR A 218 -59.33 -5.69 2.91
N SER A 219 -59.59 -6.99 2.90
CA SER A 219 -59.53 -7.79 1.67
C SER A 219 -60.58 -7.33 0.65
N PRO A 220 -60.19 -7.01 -0.61
CA PRO A 220 -61.15 -6.63 -1.63
C PRO A 220 -62.05 -7.79 -2.08
N PHE A 221 -61.74 -9.04 -1.68
CA PHE A 221 -62.50 -10.22 -2.05
C PHE A 221 -63.43 -10.71 -0.96
N THR A 222 -63.08 -10.56 0.32
CA THR A 222 -63.83 -11.11 1.46
C THR A 222 -64.38 -10.08 2.40
N GLY A 223 -64.01 -8.81 2.28
CA GLY A 223 -64.36 -7.73 3.22
C GLY A 223 -63.75 -7.87 4.62
N ARG A 224 -62.96 -8.94 4.88
CA ARG A 224 -62.31 -9.18 6.20
C ARG A 224 -60.92 -8.58 6.28
N ARG A 225 -60.47 -8.30 7.49
CA ARG A 225 -59.08 -7.86 7.73
C ARG A 225 -58.10 -8.95 7.32
N GLN A 226 -57.11 -8.59 6.51
CA GLN A 226 -56.09 -9.47 6.00
C GLN A 226 -54.73 -8.77 5.98
N PHE A 227 -53.66 -9.48 6.31
CA PHE A 227 -52.32 -8.98 6.18
C PHE A 227 -51.81 -9.08 4.74
N HIS A 228 -51.41 -7.95 4.15
CA HIS A 228 -50.84 -7.86 2.82
C HIS A 228 -49.31 -7.93 2.92
N SER A 229 -48.73 -8.99 2.40
CA SER A 229 -47.31 -9.29 2.55
C SER A 229 -46.39 -8.63 1.50
N GLY A 230 -46.89 -7.65 0.77
CA GLY A 230 -46.18 -6.89 -0.26
C GLY A 230 -46.90 -5.57 -0.55
N ILE A 231 -46.61 -5.00 -1.70
CA ILE A 231 -47.33 -3.84 -2.26
C ILE A 231 -47.97 -4.24 -3.59
N ASP A 232 -49.07 -3.59 -3.94
CA ASP A 232 -49.70 -3.74 -5.26
C ASP A 232 -49.48 -2.45 -6.04
N VAL A 233 -48.84 -2.58 -7.21
CA VAL A 233 -48.50 -1.46 -8.11
C VAL A 233 -49.43 -1.58 -9.35
N ALA A 234 -50.44 -0.71 -9.45
CA ALA A 234 -51.25 -0.61 -10.62
C ALA A 234 -50.48 -0.13 -11.83
N SER A 235 -50.60 -0.87 -12.94
CA SER A 235 -49.86 -0.58 -14.15
C SER A 235 -50.61 -1.17 -15.36
N ARG A 236 -50.30 -0.69 -16.56
CA ARG A 236 -50.91 -1.21 -17.80
C ARG A 236 -50.51 -2.67 -18.02
N SER A 237 -51.47 -3.49 -18.48
CA SER A 237 -51.17 -4.86 -18.89
C SER A 237 -50.10 -4.86 -19.98
N GLY A 238 -49.08 -5.71 -19.82
CA GLY A 238 -47.93 -5.78 -20.74
C GLY A 238 -46.73 -4.86 -20.35
N MET A 239 -46.89 -3.95 -19.38
CA MET A 239 -45.81 -3.13 -18.88
C MET A 239 -44.65 -4.01 -18.39
N PRO A 240 -43.40 -3.67 -18.68
CA PRO A 240 -42.23 -4.44 -18.21
C PRO A 240 -42.20 -4.55 -16.69
N VAL A 241 -41.87 -5.75 -16.20
CA VAL A 241 -41.47 -6.01 -14.82
C VAL A 241 -39.98 -6.30 -14.84
N VAL A 242 -39.21 -5.54 -14.10
CA VAL A 242 -37.75 -5.65 -14.07
C VAL A 242 -37.25 -6.14 -12.71
N ALA A 243 -36.06 -6.75 -12.70
CA ALA A 243 -35.38 -7.16 -11.49
C ALA A 243 -34.80 -5.94 -10.77
N PRO A 244 -35.15 -5.65 -9.50
CA PRO A 244 -34.70 -4.46 -8.79
C PRO A 244 -33.27 -4.58 -8.26
N ALA A 245 -32.68 -5.77 -8.36
CA ALA A 245 -31.30 -6.10 -8.04
C ALA A 245 -30.86 -7.32 -8.83
N ARG A 246 -29.54 -7.55 -8.92
CA ARG A 246 -29.02 -8.81 -9.42
C ARG A 246 -29.55 -9.98 -8.60
N GLY A 247 -29.86 -11.12 -9.26
CA GLY A 247 -30.33 -12.31 -8.56
C GLY A 247 -30.45 -13.54 -9.45
N ARG A 248 -30.82 -14.65 -8.82
CA ARG A 248 -31.13 -15.91 -9.51
C ARG A 248 -32.63 -16.22 -9.42
N VAL A 249 -33.21 -16.62 -10.51
CA VAL A 249 -34.63 -17.06 -10.55
C VAL A 249 -34.77 -18.39 -9.83
N VAL A 250 -35.42 -18.39 -8.65
CA VAL A 250 -35.68 -19.62 -7.89
C VAL A 250 -37.05 -20.21 -8.24
N PHE A 251 -37.94 -19.39 -8.79
CA PHE A 251 -39.27 -19.84 -9.26
C PHE A 251 -39.75 -18.99 -10.44
N ALA A 252 -40.27 -19.63 -11.46
CA ALA A 252 -40.98 -18.99 -12.57
C ALA A 252 -42.11 -19.92 -13.03
N GLY A 253 -43.40 -19.55 -12.80
CA GLY A 253 -44.53 -20.39 -13.11
C GLY A 253 -45.84 -19.91 -12.46
N LYS A 254 -46.89 -20.75 -12.44
CA LYS A 254 -48.17 -20.47 -11.73
C LYS A 254 -48.03 -20.83 -10.26
N LYS A 255 -48.41 -19.93 -9.34
CA LYS A 255 -48.32 -20.11 -7.88
C LYS A 255 -49.64 -19.68 -7.19
N GLY A 256 -50.60 -20.59 -7.18
CA GLY A 256 -51.88 -20.38 -6.47
C GLY A 256 -52.54 -19.03 -6.74
N PRO A 257 -52.96 -18.30 -5.70
CA PRO A 257 -53.61 -16.99 -5.82
C PRO A 257 -52.77 -15.92 -6.53
N LEU A 258 -51.42 -15.99 -6.48
CA LEU A 258 -50.52 -15.04 -7.15
C LEU A 258 -50.50 -15.20 -8.68
N GLY A 259 -51.11 -16.25 -9.23
CA GLY A 259 -51.11 -16.46 -10.68
C GLY A 259 -49.69 -16.74 -11.22
N ARG A 260 -49.37 -16.17 -12.38
CA ARG A 260 -48.00 -16.26 -12.92
C ARG A 260 -47.05 -15.44 -12.07
N THR A 261 -46.06 -16.12 -11.52
CA THR A 261 -45.18 -15.58 -10.49
C THR A 261 -43.73 -15.82 -10.86
N VAL A 262 -42.87 -14.82 -10.63
CA VAL A 262 -41.41 -14.94 -10.56
C VAL A 262 -40.97 -14.74 -9.12
N ILE A 263 -39.98 -15.50 -8.68
CA ILE A 263 -39.29 -15.28 -7.40
C ILE A 263 -37.82 -15.24 -7.70
N LEU A 264 -37.16 -14.16 -7.28
CA LEU A 264 -35.73 -13.99 -7.35
C LEU A 264 -35.10 -14.17 -5.97
N ASP A 265 -33.95 -14.82 -5.94
CA ASP A 265 -33.04 -14.87 -4.78
C ASP A 265 -31.84 -13.99 -5.10
N HIS A 266 -31.67 -12.93 -4.32
CA HIS A 266 -30.58 -11.94 -4.50
C HIS A 266 -29.33 -12.28 -3.69
N GLY A 267 -29.36 -13.38 -2.90
CA GLY A 267 -28.37 -13.68 -1.90
C GLY A 267 -28.59 -12.91 -0.61
N TYR A 268 -27.70 -13.10 0.36
CA TYR A 268 -27.75 -12.44 1.69
C TYR A 268 -29.12 -12.49 2.38
N GLY A 269 -29.89 -13.60 2.16
CA GLY A 269 -31.21 -13.78 2.73
C GLY A 269 -32.35 -12.98 2.04
N VAL A 270 -32.04 -12.21 0.99
CA VAL A 270 -32.99 -11.33 0.31
C VAL A 270 -33.64 -12.03 -0.85
N ARG A 271 -34.99 -12.07 -0.88
CA ARG A 271 -35.81 -12.57 -1.99
C ARG A 271 -36.90 -11.60 -2.38
N THR A 272 -37.22 -11.54 -3.67
CA THR A 272 -38.33 -10.75 -4.17
C THR A 272 -39.33 -11.66 -4.92
N THR A 273 -40.62 -11.32 -4.83
CA THR A 273 -41.71 -12.05 -5.42
C THR A 273 -42.53 -11.11 -6.29
N TYR A 274 -42.84 -11.54 -7.52
CA TYR A 274 -43.59 -10.81 -8.54
C TYR A 274 -44.79 -11.62 -8.93
N GLY A 275 -45.99 -11.20 -8.48
CA GLY A 275 -47.26 -11.87 -8.74
C GLY A 275 -48.10 -11.21 -9.81
N HIS A 276 -49.16 -11.88 -10.23
CA HIS A 276 -50.19 -11.45 -11.18
C HIS A 276 -49.70 -11.14 -12.60
N ASN A 277 -48.48 -11.62 -12.97
CA ASN A 277 -47.88 -11.35 -14.28
C ASN A 277 -48.76 -11.89 -15.44
N GLY A 278 -48.71 -11.20 -16.58
CA GLY A 278 -49.31 -11.60 -17.84
C GLY A 278 -48.45 -12.60 -18.62
N LYS A 279 -47.11 -12.31 -18.66
CA LYS A 279 -46.13 -13.14 -19.36
C LYS A 279 -44.84 -13.20 -18.52
N LEU A 280 -44.19 -14.37 -18.49
CA LEU A 280 -42.90 -14.57 -17.89
C LEU A 280 -41.85 -14.60 -18.99
N HIS A 281 -40.71 -13.90 -18.76
CA HIS A 281 -39.62 -13.82 -19.73
C HIS A 281 -38.38 -14.60 -19.27
N VAL A 282 -38.40 -15.12 -18.04
CA VAL A 282 -37.28 -15.85 -17.42
C VAL A 282 -37.70 -17.26 -17.03
N LYS A 283 -36.67 -18.13 -16.81
CA LYS A 283 -36.86 -19.53 -16.39
C LYS A 283 -36.12 -19.74 -15.05
N ARG A 284 -36.59 -20.73 -14.27
CA ARG A 284 -35.92 -21.15 -13.04
C ARG A 284 -34.44 -21.49 -13.30
N GLY A 285 -33.56 -21.02 -12.45
CA GLY A 285 -32.12 -21.18 -12.53
C GLY A 285 -31.40 -20.09 -13.31
N GLN A 286 -32.09 -19.24 -14.06
CA GLN A 286 -31.51 -18.11 -14.80
C GLN A 286 -30.99 -17.06 -13.83
N GLU A 287 -29.82 -16.49 -14.12
CA GLU A 287 -29.32 -15.29 -13.46
C GLU A 287 -29.81 -14.06 -14.20
N VAL A 288 -30.14 -13.01 -13.45
CA VAL A 288 -30.64 -11.76 -13.97
C VAL A 288 -29.89 -10.59 -13.35
N GLU A 289 -29.66 -9.56 -14.13
CA GLU A 289 -29.03 -8.33 -13.67
C GLU A 289 -30.11 -7.30 -13.23
N ARG A 290 -29.67 -6.28 -12.45
CA ARG A 290 -30.53 -5.15 -12.07
C ARG A 290 -31.05 -4.43 -13.32
N GLY A 291 -32.37 -4.20 -13.38
CA GLY A 291 -33.05 -3.60 -14.53
C GLY A 291 -33.40 -4.58 -15.64
N GLU A 292 -33.01 -5.85 -15.57
CA GLU A 292 -33.34 -6.86 -16.58
C GLU A 292 -34.83 -7.20 -16.54
N LYS A 293 -35.48 -7.28 -17.71
CA LYS A 293 -36.89 -7.61 -17.86
C LYS A 293 -37.12 -9.08 -17.52
N ILE A 294 -37.90 -9.35 -16.47
CA ILE A 294 -38.21 -10.70 -15.98
C ILE A 294 -39.61 -11.16 -16.29
N ALA A 295 -40.56 -10.22 -16.41
CA ALA A 295 -41.96 -10.50 -16.69
C ALA A 295 -42.64 -9.29 -17.36
N ALA A 296 -43.94 -9.41 -17.60
CA ALA A 296 -44.84 -8.31 -17.97
C ALA A 296 -46.04 -8.31 -17.03
N VAL A 297 -46.50 -7.12 -16.64
CA VAL A 297 -47.68 -6.92 -15.81
C VAL A 297 -48.90 -7.57 -16.44
N GLY A 298 -49.74 -8.14 -15.63
CA GLY A 298 -50.97 -8.77 -16.09
C GLY A 298 -52.09 -8.74 -15.06
N ASN A 299 -53.04 -9.69 -15.22
CA ASN A 299 -54.17 -9.88 -14.33
C ASN A 299 -54.41 -11.37 -14.10
N SER A 300 -53.32 -12.12 -13.79
CA SER A 300 -53.42 -13.57 -13.59
C SER A 300 -53.60 -13.94 -12.13
N GLY A 301 -54.26 -15.06 -11.85
CA GLY A 301 -54.57 -15.50 -10.50
C GLY A 301 -55.74 -14.74 -9.87
N ARG A 302 -55.73 -14.52 -8.55
CA ARG A 302 -56.76 -13.78 -7.82
C ARG A 302 -56.42 -12.29 -7.80
N SER A 303 -56.88 -11.57 -8.81
CA SER A 303 -56.62 -10.14 -9.02
C SER A 303 -57.89 -9.42 -9.45
N THR A 304 -58.07 -8.18 -9.05
CA THR A 304 -59.23 -7.33 -9.38
C THR A 304 -58.99 -6.49 -10.62
N GLY A 305 -57.80 -6.41 -11.14
CA GLY A 305 -57.41 -5.63 -12.32
C GLY A 305 -55.93 -5.74 -12.62
N PRO A 306 -55.42 -5.16 -13.72
CA PRO A 306 -54.01 -5.22 -14.05
C PRO A 306 -53.15 -4.52 -13.02
N HIS A 307 -52.27 -5.26 -12.34
CA HIS A 307 -51.29 -4.76 -11.37
C HIS A 307 -50.16 -5.77 -11.17
N LEU A 308 -49.06 -5.31 -10.60
CA LEU A 308 -47.98 -6.14 -10.08
C LEU A 308 -48.12 -6.26 -8.56
N HIS A 309 -48.20 -7.48 -8.05
CA HIS A 309 -47.95 -7.74 -6.63
C HIS A 309 -46.47 -7.91 -6.43
N TYR A 310 -45.85 -7.03 -5.62
CA TYR A 310 -44.44 -7.03 -5.32
C TYR A 310 -44.21 -7.22 -3.84
N ALA A 311 -43.39 -8.21 -3.46
CA ALA A 311 -43.10 -8.48 -2.07
C ALA A 311 -41.57 -8.73 -1.88
N VAL A 312 -41.05 -8.21 -0.79
CA VAL A 312 -39.66 -8.41 -0.36
C VAL A 312 -39.63 -9.29 0.89
N GLN A 313 -38.68 -10.19 0.93
CA GLN A 313 -38.44 -11.09 2.04
C GLN A 313 -36.98 -11.01 2.42
N VAL A 314 -36.68 -10.85 3.71
CA VAL A 314 -35.32 -10.83 4.28
C VAL A 314 -35.28 -11.86 5.39
N ASP A 315 -34.30 -12.75 5.35
CA ASP A 315 -34.10 -13.84 6.32
C ASP A 315 -35.38 -14.61 6.66
N GLY A 316 -36.18 -14.93 5.61
CA GLY A 316 -37.44 -15.67 5.73
C GLY A 316 -38.64 -14.84 6.15
N ARG A 317 -38.47 -13.55 6.53
CA ARG A 317 -39.53 -12.67 6.98
C ARG A 317 -39.98 -11.72 5.85
N ARG A 318 -41.27 -11.51 5.69
CA ARG A 318 -41.81 -10.47 4.79
C ARG A 318 -41.61 -9.10 5.40
N VAL A 319 -41.06 -8.17 4.60
CA VAL A 319 -40.79 -6.80 5.01
C VAL A 319 -41.52 -5.82 4.07
N ASN A 320 -41.65 -4.56 4.51
CA ASN A 320 -42.23 -3.52 3.68
C ASN A 320 -41.31 -3.21 2.51
N PRO A 321 -41.70 -3.43 1.24
CA PRO A 321 -40.88 -3.15 0.07
C PRO A 321 -40.45 -1.69 -0.07
N MET A 322 -41.27 -0.74 0.43
CA MET A 322 -40.99 0.68 0.36
C MET A 322 -39.73 1.09 1.14
N ASN A 323 -39.27 0.28 2.12
CA ASN A 323 -38.04 0.54 2.85
C ASN A 323 -36.75 0.25 2.04
N TYR A 324 -36.92 -0.36 0.85
CA TYR A 324 -35.79 -0.76 0.00
C TYR A 324 -35.73 0.03 -1.31
N ILE A 325 -36.86 0.50 -1.78
CA ILE A 325 -36.95 1.27 -3.03
C ILE A 325 -36.44 2.67 -2.77
N LEU A 326 -35.43 3.09 -3.52
CA LEU A 326 -34.94 4.46 -3.54
C LEU A 326 -35.73 5.24 -4.58
N ASP A 327 -36.41 6.30 -4.15
CA ASP A 327 -37.06 7.24 -5.08
C ASP A 327 -35.92 8.01 -5.80
N GLU A 328 -35.90 7.89 -7.13
CA GLU A 328 -35.06 8.72 -8.02
C GLU A 328 -35.94 9.83 -8.60
#